data_49ae1879f27d34bf58e6429315444c0b
#
_entry.id   49ae1879f27d34bf58e6429315444c0b
#
_cell.length_a   1.000
_cell.length_b   1.000
_cell.length_c   1.000
_cell.angle_alpha   90.00
_cell.angle_beta   90.00
_cell.angle_gamma   90.00
#
_symmetry.space_group_name_H-M   'P 1'
#
loop_
_entity.id
_entity.type
_entity.pdbx_description
1 polymer ?
#
loop_
_entity_poly.entity_id
_entity_poly.type
_entity_poly.pdbx_seq_one_letter_code
_entity_poly.pdbx_strand_id
1 'polypeptide(L)'
;MALKTTTLVESSLTESIATLDPEIAERIDAELARQQRGLEMIASENHTALAVMQAQGSVLTNKYAEGYPGRRYYGGCEEVDVIETLALDRVKALFGAAYANVQPHSGAQANASVMHALIRPGDTVMGLNLAHGGHLTHGMKINFSGRLYNIVPYGVEEDTLVVDMDKVEALAIERA
;
A
#
# COMPACT_ATOMS: atom_id res chain seq x y z
N MET A 1 -27.66 -27.80 -25.82
CA MET A 1 -27.62 -26.98 -24.58
C MET A 1 -26.20 -26.64 -24.12
N ALA A 2 -25.16 -27.33 -24.58
CA ALA A 2 -23.74 -27.04 -24.27
C ALA A 2 -23.18 -25.76 -24.97
N LEU A 3 -23.70 -25.41 -26.15
CA LEU A 3 -23.22 -24.23 -26.92
C LEU A 3 -23.51 -22.86 -26.28
N LYS A 4 -24.56 -22.75 -25.50
CA LYS A 4 -24.89 -21.49 -24.82
C LYS A 4 -23.94 -21.13 -23.65
N THR A 5 -23.41 -22.16 -22.99
CA THR A 5 -22.53 -21.95 -21.82
C THR A 5 -21.12 -21.48 -22.26
N THR A 6 -20.61 -22.04 -23.36
CA THR A 6 -19.31 -21.65 -23.91
C THR A 6 -19.32 -20.21 -24.42
N THR A 7 -20.39 -19.79 -25.12
CA THR A 7 -20.53 -18.41 -25.62
C THR A 7 -20.65 -17.36 -24.49
N LEU A 8 -21.32 -17.71 -23.39
CA LEU A 8 -21.42 -16.81 -22.22
C LEU A 8 -20.09 -16.64 -21.49
N VAL A 9 -19.28 -17.69 -21.40
CA VAL A 9 -17.94 -17.61 -20.78
C VAL A 9 -16.98 -16.80 -21.66
N GLU A 10 -17.03 -16.97 -22.98
CA GLU A 10 -16.20 -16.19 -23.89
C GLU A 10 -16.56 -14.70 -23.88
N SER A 11 -17.84 -14.34 -23.83
CA SER A 11 -18.28 -12.95 -23.76
C SER A 11 -17.84 -12.30 -22.43
N SER A 12 -17.95 -13.01 -21.31
CA SER A 12 -17.56 -12.49 -19.99
C SER A 12 -16.06 -12.19 -19.86
N LEU A 13 -15.21 -12.80 -20.69
CA LEU A 13 -13.77 -12.56 -20.69
C LEU A 13 -13.35 -11.35 -21.55
N THR A 14 -14.21 -10.89 -22.44
CA THR A 14 -13.86 -9.86 -23.43
C THR A 14 -14.73 -8.61 -23.37
N GLU A 15 -15.89 -8.69 -22.73
CA GLU A 15 -16.79 -7.56 -22.58
C GLU A 15 -16.36 -6.59 -21.49
N SER A 16 -16.69 -5.33 -21.69
CA SER A 16 -16.41 -4.28 -20.70
C SER A 16 -17.32 -4.39 -19.48
N ILE A 17 -16.90 -3.79 -18.38
CA ILE A 17 -17.72 -3.69 -17.17
C ILE A 17 -19.06 -3.00 -17.44
N ALA A 18 -19.12 -2.04 -18.38
CA ALA A 18 -20.35 -1.36 -18.75
C ALA A 18 -21.41 -2.31 -19.37
N THR A 19 -20.95 -3.40 -20.00
CA THR A 19 -21.82 -4.41 -20.59
C THR A 19 -22.17 -5.51 -19.58
N LEU A 20 -21.20 -5.95 -18.79
CA LEU A 20 -21.37 -7.09 -17.86
C LEU A 20 -22.06 -6.67 -16.55
N ASP A 21 -21.74 -5.49 -16.05
CA ASP A 21 -22.26 -4.96 -14.79
C ASP A 21 -22.46 -3.44 -14.89
N PRO A 22 -23.55 -3.01 -15.54
CA PRO A 22 -23.85 -1.61 -15.73
C PRO A 22 -24.09 -0.84 -14.41
N GLU A 23 -24.51 -1.51 -13.34
CA GLU A 23 -24.67 -0.88 -12.04
C GLU A 23 -23.34 -0.45 -11.43
N ILE A 24 -22.31 -1.31 -11.53
CA ILE A 24 -20.95 -0.96 -11.09
C ILE A 24 -20.34 0.09 -12.02
N ALA A 25 -20.53 -0.02 -13.34
CA ALA A 25 -20.03 0.99 -14.28
C ALA A 25 -20.60 2.39 -13.96
N GLU A 26 -21.90 2.49 -13.69
CA GLU A 26 -22.53 3.75 -13.28
C GLU A 26 -21.94 4.32 -11.97
N ARG A 27 -21.59 3.45 -10.99
CA ARG A 27 -20.96 3.90 -9.73
C ARG A 27 -19.53 4.41 -9.97
N ILE A 28 -18.78 3.79 -10.84
CA ILE A 28 -17.42 4.25 -11.24
C ILE A 28 -17.52 5.64 -11.90
N ASP A 29 -18.44 5.83 -12.83
CA ASP A 29 -18.64 7.11 -13.48
C ASP A 29 -19.13 8.19 -12.50
N ALA A 30 -19.99 7.85 -11.57
CA ALA A 30 -20.46 8.74 -10.52
C ALA A 30 -19.32 9.17 -9.58
N GLU A 31 -18.42 8.23 -9.23
CA GLU A 31 -17.23 8.52 -8.41
C GLU A 31 -16.24 9.42 -9.16
N LEU A 32 -15.99 9.16 -10.44
CA LEU A 32 -15.19 10.05 -11.28
C LEU A 32 -15.75 11.48 -11.28
N ALA A 33 -17.07 11.61 -11.47
CA ALA A 33 -17.75 12.90 -11.44
C ALA A 33 -17.68 13.57 -10.04
N ARG A 34 -17.71 12.80 -8.96
CA ARG A 34 -17.53 13.31 -7.60
C ARG A 34 -16.13 13.89 -7.41
N GLN A 35 -15.09 13.13 -7.79
CA GLN A 35 -13.70 13.57 -7.70
C GLN A 35 -13.41 14.82 -8.52
N GLN A 36 -13.99 14.93 -9.73
CA GLN A 36 -13.81 16.10 -10.60
C GLN A 36 -14.47 17.37 -10.06
N ARG A 37 -15.53 17.25 -9.26
CA ARG A 37 -16.30 18.39 -8.74
C ARG A 37 -15.99 18.74 -7.30
N GLY A 38 -15.34 17.83 -6.57
CA GLY A 38 -15.00 18.01 -5.16
C GLY A 38 -13.58 18.52 -4.97
N LEU A 39 -13.35 19.16 -3.83
CA LEU A 39 -12.01 19.41 -3.29
C LEU A 39 -11.74 18.34 -2.25
N GLU A 40 -10.67 17.55 -2.48
CA GLU A 40 -10.25 16.58 -1.50
C GLU A 40 -9.42 17.26 -0.41
N MET A 41 -9.91 17.20 0.83
CA MET A 41 -9.28 17.84 1.99
C MET A 41 -8.57 16.86 2.92
N ILE A 42 -8.57 15.56 2.60
CA ILE A 42 -7.85 14.55 3.36
C ILE A 42 -6.40 14.54 2.88
N ALA A 43 -5.48 15.01 3.72
CA ALA A 43 -4.07 15.23 3.36
C ALA A 43 -3.32 13.96 2.91
N SER A 44 -3.80 12.78 3.29
CA SER A 44 -3.22 11.49 2.91
C SER A 44 -3.76 10.93 1.57
N GLU A 45 -4.78 11.55 0.98
CA GLU A 45 -5.32 11.14 -0.31
C GLU A 45 -4.64 11.88 -1.47
N ASN A 46 -4.54 11.19 -2.61
CA ASN A 46 -4.00 11.76 -3.84
C ASN A 46 -4.65 11.09 -5.06
N HIS A 47 -4.68 11.80 -6.17
CA HIS A 47 -5.18 11.25 -7.43
C HIS A 47 -4.11 10.36 -8.08
N THR A 48 -4.52 9.12 -8.38
CA THR A 48 -3.65 8.16 -9.06
C THR A 48 -3.57 8.46 -10.55
N ALA A 49 -2.36 8.46 -11.10
CA ALA A 49 -2.17 8.64 -12.54
C ALA A 49 -2.84 7.50 -13.35
N LEU A 50 -3.40 7.85 -14.50
CA LEU A 50 -4.07 6.89 -15.39
C LEU A 50 -3.17 5.68 -15.72
N ALA A 51 -1.88 5.90 -15.98
CA ALA A 51 -0.93 4.83 -16.27
C ALA A 51 -0.80 3.80 -15.13
N VAL A 52 -0.90 4.23 -13.87
CA VAL A 52 -0.88 3.34 -12.71
C VAL A 52 -2.15 2.50 -12.66
N MET A 53 -3.32 3.13 -12.88
CA MET A 53 -4.60 2.40 -12.95
C MET A 53 -4.62 1.38 -14.08
N GLN A 54 -4.09 1.73 -15.26
CA GLN A 54 -3.97 0.83 -16.40
C GLN A 54 -3.04 -0.37 -16.12
N ALA A 55 -1.91 -0.14 -15.46
CA ALA A 55 -0.99 -1.20 -15.07
C ALA A 55 -1.64 -2.16 -14.05
N GLN A 56 -2.33 -1.61 -13.05
CA GLN A 56 -3.01 -2.38 -12.01
C GLN A 56 -4.16 -3.24 -12.56
N GLY A 57 -4.95 -2.69 -13.50
CA GLY A 57 -6.06 -3.38 -14.16
C GLY A 57 -5.66 -4.16 -15.43
N SER A 58 -4.40 -4.53 -15.57
CA SER A 58 -3.90 -5.25 -16.76
C SER A 58 -4.00 -6.77 -16.61
N VAL A 59 -3.63 -7.49 -17.67
CA VAL A 59 -3.54 -8.96 -17.69
C VAL A 59 -2.58 -9.55 -16.65
N LEU A 60 -1.72 -8.74 -16.05
CA LEU A 60 -0.88 -9.16 -14.92
C LEU A 60 -1.71 -9.66 -13.73
N THR A 61 -2.94 -9.20 -13.59
CA THR A 61 -3.91 -9.66 -12.58
C THR A 61 -4.17 -11.18 -12.66
N ASN A 62 -4.02 -11.77 -13.83
CA ASN A 62 -4.25 -13.20 -14.06
C ASN A 62 -3.06 -14.07 -13.63
N LYS A 63 -1.88 -13.46 -13.36
CA LYS A 63 -0.65 -14.23 -13.13
C LYS A 63 -0.38 -14.46 -11.66
N TYR A 64 -0.32 -15.71 -11.28
CA TYR A 64 0.15 -16.13 -9.96
C TYR A 64 1.69 -16.15 -9.96
N ALA A 65 2.34 -15.23 -9.19
CA ALA A 65 3.77 -14.99 -9.23
C ALA A 65 4.42 -15.04 -7.83
N GLU A 66 4.07 -16.04 -7.03
CA GLU A 66 4.62 -16.26 -5.71
C GLU A 66 6.13 -16.49 -5.76
N GLY A 67 6.88 -15.90 -4.83
CA GLY A 67 8.34 -15.90 -4.81
C GLY A 67 8.91 -14.56 -5.26
N TYR A 68 10.14 -14.56 -5.78
CA TYR A 68 10.88 -13.37 -6.20
C TYR A 68 11.44 -13.54 -7.63
N PRO A 69 11.84 -12.48 -8.33
CA PRO A 69 12.46 -12.59 -9.65
C PRO A 69 13.58 -13.63 -9.69
N GLY A 70 13.51 -14.53 -10.68
CA GLY A 70 14.40 -15.65 -10.84
C GLY A 70 14.26 -16.80 -9.81
N ARG A 71 13.36 -16.66 -8.85
CA ARG A 71 13.10 -17.68 -7.79
C ARG A 71 11.60 -17.79 -7.51
N ARG A 72 10.83 -18.10 -8.54
CA ARG A 72 9.38 -18.30 -8.45
C ARG A 72 9.02 -19.75 -8.14
N TYR A 73 7.87 -19.94 -7.52
CA TYR A 73 7.33 -21.28 -7.28
C TYR A 73 6.63 -21.85 -8.52
N TYR A 74 6.25 -20.99 -9.48
CA TYR A 74 5.50 -21.37 -10.69
C TYR A 74 6.19 -20.84 -11.94
N GLY A 75 5.97 -21.55 -13.08
CA GLY A 75 6.44 -21.12 -14.39
C GLY A 75 5.63 -19.97 -14.99
N GLY A 76 6.09 -19.43 -16.10
CA GLY A 76 5.40 -18.35 -16.84
C GLY A 76 5.49 -16.99 -16.15
N CYS A 77 6.55 -16.74 -15.39
CA CYS A 77 6.77 -15.48 -14.66
C CYS A 77 7.81 -14.57 -15.32
N GLU A 78 8.24 -14.87 -16.54
CA GLU A 78 9.33 -14.19 -17.22
C GLU A 78 9.07 -12.67 -17.33
N GLU A 79 7.88 -12.28 -17.77
CA GLU A 79 7.50 -10.87 -17.88
C GLU A 79 7.27 -10.21 -16.52
N VAL A 80 6.70 -10.94 -15.57
CA VAL A 80 6.52 -10.45 -14.19
C VAL A 80 7.89 -10.21 -13.53
N ASP A 81 8.87 -11.06 -13.76
CA ASP A 81 10.24 -10.90 -13.26
C ASP A 81 10.88 -9.62 -13.80
N VAL A 82 10.70 -9.32 -15.08
CA VAL A 82 11.18 -8.07 -15.68
C VAL A 82 10.50 -6.86 -15.04
N ILE A 83 9.18 -6.91 -14.89
CA ILE A 83 8.40 -5.79 -14.33
C ILE A 83 8.79 -5.54 -12.87
N GLU A 84 8.89 -6.58 -12.05
CA GLU A 84 9.29 -6.46 -10.64
C GLU A 84 10.73 -5.96 -10.50
N THR A 85 11.65 -6.45 -11.34
CA THR A 85 13.04 -5.97 -11.38
C THR A 85 13.13 -4.49 -11.76
N LEU A 86 12.38 -4.05 -12.76
CA LEU A 86 12.28 -2.63 -13.12
C LEU A 86 11.76 -1.77 -11.96
N ALA A 87 10.75 -2.26 -11.23
CA ALA A 87 10.22 -1.54 -10.08
C ALA A 87 11.27 -1.44 -8.95
N LEU A 88 11.98 -2.53 -8.65
CA LEU A 88 13.07 -2.56 -7.68
C LEU A 88 14.19 -1.57 -8.03
N ASP A 89 14.64 -1.57 -9.28
CA ASP A 89 15.74 -0.71 -9.71
C ASP A 89 15.34 0.77 -9.69
N ARG A 90 14.12 1.09 -10.11
CA ARG A 90 13.59 2.45 -10.06
C ARG A 90 13.42 2.98 -8.64
N VAL A 91 12.89 2.17 -7.73
CA VAL A 91 12.76 2.54 -6.30
C VAL A 91 14.14 2.72 -5.66
N LYS A 92 15.08 1.82 -5.90
CA LYS A 92 16.47 1.97 -5.42
C LYS A 92 17.10 3.26 -5.94
N ALA A 93 16.95 3.57 -7.22
CA ALA A 93 17.47 4.80 -7.80
C ALA A 93 16.82 6.05 -7.20
N LEU A 94 15.50 6.03 -7.00
CA LEU A 94 14.74 7.16 -6.46
C LEU A 94 15.15 7.52 -5.03
N PHE A 95 15.37 6.51 -4.19
CA PHE A 95 15.68 6.69 -2.77
C PHE A 95 17.18 6.56 -2.44
N GLY A 96 18.04 6.30 -3.42
CA GLY A 96 19.46 6.02 -3.17
C GLY A 96 19.69 4.77 -2.30
N ALA A 97 18.76 3.82 -2.34
CA ALA A 97 18.76 2.65 -1.47
C ALA A 97 19.56 1.49 -2.09
N ALA A 98 20.31 0.76 -1.25
CA ALA A 98 21.02 -0.45 -1.68
C ALA A 98 20.05 -1.62 -1.93
N TYR A 99 18.96 -1.69 -1.16
CA TYR A 99 17.96 -2.75 -1.20
C TYR A 99 16.54 -2.16 -1.23
N ALA A 100 15.63 -2.86 -1.86
CA ALA A 100 14.20 -2.53 -1.87
C ALA A 100 13.35 -3.80 -1.96
N ASN A 101 12.11 -3.70 -1.53
CA ASN A 101 11.06 -4.69 -1.75
C ASN A 101 9.81 -3.96 -2.21
N VAL A 102 9.26 -4.37 -3.34
CA VAL A 102 8.09 -3.74 -3.98
C VAL A 102 6.83 -4.60 -3.92
N GLN A 103 6.87 -5.73 -3.20
CA GLN A 103 5.76 -6.66 -3.10
C GLN A 103 4.66 -6.26 -2.10
N PRO A 104 4.89 -5.47 -1.03
CA PRO A 104 3.80 -5.07 -0.14
C PRO A 104 2.66 -4.40 -0.91
N HIS A 105 1.43 -4.86 -0.68
CA HIS A 105 0.24 -4.32 -1.36
C HIS A 105 -0.23 -2.98 -0.77
N SER A 106 0.32 -2.56 0.36
CA SER A 106 -0.04 -1.32 1.05
C SER A 106 1.08 -0.84 1.96
N GLY A 107 1.06 0.46 2.33
CA GLY A 107 1.96 1.00 3.36
C GLY A 107 1.81 0.30 4.72
N ALA A 108 0.60 -0.12 5.08
CA ALA A 108 0.35 -0.89 6.30
C ALA A 108 1.08 -2.24 6.28
N GLN A 109 1.06 -2.96 5.16
CA GLN A 109 1.80 -4.22 5.00
C GLN A 109 3.31 -3.97 4.99
N ALA A 110 3.79 -2.92 4.34
CA ALA A 110 5.20 -2.56 4.34
C ALA A 110 5.70 -2.30 5.77
N ASN A 111 4.98 -1.49 6.55
CA ASN A 111 5.31 -1.23 7.95
C ASN A 111 5.27 -2.49 8.81
N ALA A 112 4.26 -3.35 8.62
CA ALA A 112 4.19 -4.64 9.32
C ALA A 112 5.39 -5.52 8.99
N SER A 113 5.80 -5.59 7.73
CA SER A 113 6.96 -6.37 7.29
C SER A 113 8.26 -5.88 7.94
N VAL A 114 8.46 -4.56 8.03
CA VAL A 114 9.63 -3.96 8.68
C VAL A 114 9.64 -4.29 10.19
N MET A 115 8.50 -4.11 10.87
CA MET A 115 8.40 -4.42 12.30
C MET A 115 8.65 -5.91 12.57
N HIS A 116 8.04 -6.81 11.80
CA HIS A 116 8.28 -8.25 11.95
C HIS A 116 9.73 -8.68 11.68
N ALA A 117 10.44 -7.96 10.81
CA ALA A 117 11.83 -8.26 10.50
C ALA A 117 12.81 -7.78 11.59
N LEU A 118 12.51 -6.66 12.24
CA LEU A 118 13.47 -5.96 13.10
C LEU A 118 13.21 -6.11 14.59
N ILE A 119 11.96 -6.31 15.00
CA ILE A 119 11.54 -6.29 16.42
C ILE A 119 10.61 -7.46 16.74
N ARG A 120 10.42 -7.72 18.02
CA ARG A 120 9.56 -8.79 18.56
C ARG A 120 8.32 -8.21 19.26
N PRO A 121 7.20 -8.94 19.35
CA PRO A 121 6.09 -8.56 20.18
C PRO A 121 6.56 -8.25 21.62
N GLY A 122 6.15 -7.10 22.14
CA GLY A 122 6.57 -6.60 23.44
C GLY A 122 7.73 -5.59 23.41
N ASP A 123 8.44 -5.47 22.29
CA ASP A 123 9.47 -4.45 22.16
C ASP A 123 8.87 -3.04 22.13
N THR A 124 9.68 -2.05 22.46
CA THR A 124 9.27 -0.64 22.51
C THR A 124 9.43 0.02 21.15
N VAL A 125 8.42 0.73 20.72
CA VAL A 125 8.40 1.51 19.46
C VAL A 125 7.98 2.94 19.76
N MET A 126 8.76 3.91 19.31
CA MET A 126 8.38 5.31 19.32
C MET A 126 7.66 5.69 18.03
N GLY A 127 6.57 6.42 18.15
CA GLY A 127 5.79 6.88 17.00
C GLY A 127 5.18 8.25 17.21
N LEU A 128 5.02 9.02 16.13
CA LEU A 128 4.30 10.29 16.19
C LEU A 128 2.84 10.04 16.61
N ASN A 129 2.36 10.84 17.54
CA ASN A 129 0.98 10.78 18.00
C ASN A 129 0.00 10.95 16.82
N LEU A 130 -1.05 10.12 16.79
CA LEU A 130 -2.06 10.18 15.73
C LEU A 130 -2.71 11.56 15.58
N ALA A 131 -2.99 12.23 16.71
CA ALA A 131 -3.56 13.57 16.72
C ALA A 131 -2.61 14.65 16.13
N HIS A 132 -1.32 14.34 16.01
CA HIS A 132 -0.30 15.21 15.46
C HIS A 132 0.18 14.79 14.06
N GLY A 133 -0.59 13.94 13.39
CA GLY A 133 -0.28 13.46 12.03
C GLY A 133 0.40 12.10 11.96
N GLY A 134 0.48 11.35 13.06
CA GLY A 134 1.03 10.00 13.07
C GLY A 134 0.19 9.01 12.25
N HIS A 135 0.84 8.00 11.70
CA HIS A 135 0.16 6.94 10.95
C HIS A 135 -0.43 5.89 11.89
N LEU A 136 -1.57 5.29 11.51
CA LEU A 136 -2.24 4.24 12.29
C LEU A 136 -1.32 3.06 12.61
N THR A 137 -0.45 2.66 11.68
CA THR A 137 0.48 1.54 11.85
C THR A 137 1.71 1.86 12.70
N HIS A 138 1.81 3.08 13.24
CA HIS A 138 2.89 3.50 14.13
C HIS A 138 2.47 3.52 15.61
N GLY A 139 1.52 2.66 16.00
CA GLY A 139 1.20 2.44 17.40
C GLY A 139 -0.22 2.77 17.83
N MET A 140 -1.16 2.98 16.92
CA MET A 140 -2.56 3.13 17.29
C MET A 140 -3.06 1.89 18.01
N LYS A 141 -3.70 2.04 19.19
CA LYS A 141 -4.08 0.95 20.10
C LYS A 141 -4.88 -0.20 19.48
N ILE A 142 -5.73 0.09 18.49
CA ILE A 142 -6.55 -0.94 17.82
C ILE A 142 -5.85 -1.53 16.58
N ASN A 143 -4.74 -0.94 16.14
CA ASN A 143 -3.92 -1.44 15.06
C ASN A 143 -3.01 -2.58 15.54
N PHE A 144 -2.49 -3.40 14.60
CA PHE A 144 -1.55 -4.48 14.94
C PHE A 144 -0.35 -3.96 15.75
N SER A 145 0.18 -2.78 15.39
CA SER A 145 1.34 -2.19 16.05
C SER A 145 1.09 -1.85 17.52
N GLY A 146 -0.06 -1.24 17.82
CA GLY A 146 -0.43 -0.91 19.21
C GLY A 146 -0.87 -2.12 20.05
N ARG A 147 -1.15 -3.27 19.40
CA ARG A 147 -1.49 -4.52 20.10
C ARG A 147 -0.28 -5.38 20.40
N LEU A 148 0.75 -5.32 19.55
CA LEU A 148 1.93 -6.18 19.64
C LEU A 148 3.10 -5.53 20.36
N TYR A 149 3.21 -4.21 20.33
CA TYR A 149 4.38 -3.46 20.79
C TYR A 149 4.02 -2.47 21.90
N ASN A 150 5.02 -2.12 22.73
CA ASN A 150 4.91 -1.06 23.71
C ASN A 150 5.13 0.27 23.01
N ILE A 151 4.08 1.08 22.91
CA ILE A 151 4.13 2.33 22.15
C ILE A 151 4.45 3.50 23.06
N VAL A 152 5.48 4.24 22.69
CA VAL A 152 5.87 5.51 23.29
C VAL A 152 5.58 6.63 22.30
N PRO A 153 4.48 7.38 22.46
CA PRO A 153 4.13 8.44 21.54
C PRO A 153 4.98 9.70 21.80
N TYR A 154 5.40 10.37 20.75
CA TYR A 154 5.88 11.75 20.80
C TYR A 154 4.97 12.66 19.96
N GLY A 155 5.09 13.96 20.12
CA GLY A 155 4.21 14.93 19.45
C GLY A 155 4.93 16.19 19.01
N VAL A 156 4.14 17.16 18.59
CA VAL A 156 4.60 18.52 18.32
C VAL A 156 4.40 19.39 19.55
N GLU A 157 5.20 20.44 19.69
CA GLU A 157 5.03 21.48 20.71
C GLU A 157 3.76 22.31 20.41
N GLU A 158 3.06 22.72 21.46
CA GLU A 158 1.77 23.45 21.30
C GLU A 158 1.94 24.83 20.70
N ASP A 159 3.05 25.52 21.00
CA ASP A 159 3.32 26.88 20.57
C ASP A 159 3.94 26.98 19.19
N THR A 160 4.81 26.04 18.84
CA THR A 160 5.56 26.05 17.57
C THR A 160 4.99 25.15 16.50
N LEU A 161 4.17 24.16 16.89
CA LEU A 161 3.65 23.07 16.04
C LEU A 161 4.77 22.28 15.35
N VAL A 162 5.97 22.28 15.94
CA VAL A 162 7.16 21.57 15.43
C VAL A 162 7.56 20.47 16.42
N VAL A 163 8.13 19.38 15.91
CA VAL A 163 8.69 18.32 16.74
C VAL A 163 9.99 18.82 17.37
N ASP A 164 10.07 18.77 18.70
CA ASP A 164 11.29 19.04 19.45
C ASP A 164 12.16 17.76 19.47
N MET A 165 13.21 17.74 18.66
CA MET A 165 14.07 16.56 18.52
C MET A 165 14.90 16.27 19.77
N ASP A 166 15.22 17.26 20.58
CA ASP A 166 15.95 17.07 21.85
C ASP A 166 15.08 16.33 22.87
N LYS A 167 13.78 16.66 22.91
CA LYS A 167 12.80 15.93 23.72
C LYS A 167 12.58 14.50 23.21
N VAL A 168 12.55 14.31 21.90
CA VAL A 168 12.43 12.96 21.30
C VAL A 168 13.64 12.12 21.65
N GLU A 169 14.86 12.66 21.56
CA GLU A 169 16.09 11.96 21.95
C GLU A 169 16.09 11.61 23.45
N ALA A 170 15.75 12.56 24.32
CA ALA A 170 15.67 12.32 25.76
C ALA A 170 14.65 11.21 26.09
N LEU A 171 13.48 11.22 25.44
CA LEU A 171 12.46 10.21 25.60
C LEU A 171 12.92 8.83 25.08
N ALA A 172 13.65 8.79 23.97
CA ALA A 172 14.22 7.54 23.45
C ALA A 172 15.22 6.93 24.45
N ILE A 173 16.11 7.74 25.03
CA ILE A 173 17.09 7.28 26.03
C ILE A 173 16.40 6.79 27.30
N GLU A 174 15.36 7.49 27.75
CA GLU A 174 14.59 7.09 28.98
C GLU A 174 13.90 5.73 28.79
N ARG A 175 13.48 5.39 27.58
CA ARG A 175 12.64 4.23 27.25
C ARG A 175 13.37 3.10 26.54
N ALA A 176 14.68 3.23 26.29
CA ALA A 176 15.53 2.24 25.63
C ALA A 176 15.71 0.93 26.45
#